data_33cf51d37b87268f438100914146ab47
#
_entry.id   33cf51d37b87268f438100914146ab47
#
_cell.length_a   1.000
_cell.length_b   1.000
_cell.length_c   1.000
_cell.angle_alpha   90.00
_cell.angle_beta   90.00
_cell.angle_gamma   90.00
#
_symmetry.space_group_name_H-M   'P 1'
#
loop_
_entity.id
_entity.type
_entity.pdbx_description
1 polymer ?
#
loop_
_entity_poly.entity_id
_entity_poly.type
_entity_poly.pdbx_seq_one_letter_code
_entity_poly.pdbx_strand_id
1 'polypeptide(L)'
;WLDQLEARFSGRPVALALEGTRGAIFPVLLARPWLHLFAVHPVTSARYRTAFTPSGAKDDLPDAQVLLELLLRHRDKLTPLTLTDGATRQLAGLCEARRDLVDRRTQLLNQLSACLKKFYPQALELVGDNLASPLALAFLTKWPDLLTLKTARPATVKAFYYTHNVRRPETVQTRLERIAQARALTTDEAVINVAVRQLNVLVEQLRVVQKHVA
;
A
#
# COMPACT_ATOMS: atom_id res chain seq x y z
N TRP A 1 26.77 18.28 13.08
CA TRP A 1 27.50 17.10 12.59
C TRP A 1 28.11 17.32 11.21
N LEU A 2 27.37 17.75 10.19
CA LEU A 2 27.92 18.00 8.84
C LEU A 2 29.01 19.04 8.86
N ASP A 3 28.84 20.16 9.57
CA ASP A 3 29.86 21.22 9.67
C ASP A 3 31.10 20.74 10.41
N GLN A 4 30.94 19.89 11.43
CA GLN A 4 32.06 19.24 12.11
C GLN A 4 32.81 18.27 11.21
N LEU A 5 32.10 17.55 10.35
CA LEU A 5 32.68 16.63 9.38
C LEU A 5 33.48 17.41 8.33
N GLU A 6 32.93 18.49 7.80
CA GLU A 6 33.59 19.39 6.85
C GLU A 6 34.88 19.96 7.43
N ALA A 7 34.83 20.46 8.66
CA ALA A 7 36.01 20.97 9.38
C ALA A 7 37.08 19.88 9.58
N ARG A 8 36.66 18.66 9.95
CA ARG A 8 37.59 17.53 10.15
C ARG A 8 38.37 17.15 8.89
N PHE A 9 37.72 17.25 7.75
CA PHE A 9 38.35 16.92 6.46
C PHE A 9 38.89 18.17 5.72
N SER A 10 38.84 19.34 6.35
CA SER A 10 39.34 20.60 5.78
C SER A 10 38.74 20.90 4.40
N GLY A 11 37.47 20.64 4.19
CA GLY A 11 36.76 20.82 2.93
C GLY A 11 37.15 19.86 1.81
N ARG A 12 38.02 18.85 2.08
CA ARG A 12 38.35 17.84 1.08
C ARG A 12 37.14 16.99 0.70
N PRO A 13 37.09 16.52 -0.57
CA PRO A 13 35.97 15.64 -1.00
C PRO A 13 35.87 14.38 -0.14
N VAL A 14 34.64 14.11 0.35
CA VAL A 14 34.31 12.92 1.13
C VAL A 14 33.27 12.10 0.38
N ALA A 15 33.55 10.82 0.17
CA ALA A 15 32.59 9.88 -0.39
C ALA A 15 31.76 9.25 0.74
N LEU A 16 30.44 9.21 0.56
CA LEU A 16 29.49 8.63 1.52
C LEU A 16 28.59 7.63 0.81
N ALA A 17 28.59 6.37 1.25
CA ALA A 17 27.62 5.37 0.79
C ALA A 17 26.39 5.38 1.70
N LEU A 18 25.21 5.30 1.07
CA LEU A 18 23.92 5.27 1.75
C LEU A 18 23.06 4.15 1.17
N GLU A 19 22.33 3.45 2.04
CA GLU A 19 21.35 2.48 1.60
C GLU A 19 20.09 3.19 1.10
N GLY A 20 19.81 3.04 -0.20
CA GLY A 20 18.67 3.70 -0.85
C GLY A 20 18.94 5.13 -1.29
N THR A 21 17.89 5.80 -1.76
CA THR A 21 17.94 7.17 -2.32
C THR A 21 16.83 8.06 -1.77
N ARG A 22 16.14 7.63 -0.71
CA ARG A 22 14.92 8.25 -0.21
C ARG A 22 15.12 8.89 1.16
N GLY A 23 14.31 9.91 1.42
CA GLY A 23 14.24 10.58 2.71
C GLY A 23 14.72 12.03 2.68
N ALA A 24 14.29 12.80 3.67
CA ALA A 24 14.56 14.24 3.79
C ALA A 24 16.05 14.59 3.94
N ILE A 25 16.88 13.63 4.34
CA ILE A 25 18.32 13.82 4.52
C ILE A 25 19.05 14.00 3.19
N PHE A 26 18.61 13.36 2.10
CA PHE A 26 19.32 13.37 0.82
C PHE A 26 19.49 14.77 0.22
N PRO A 27 18.44 15.63 0.13
CA PRO A 27 18.63 17.00 -0.35
C PRO A 27 19.60 17.80 0.48
N VAL A 28 19.64 17.59 1.79
CA VAL A 28 20.55 18.27 2.71
C VAL A 28 21.99 17.85 2.48
N LEU A 29 22.23 16.55 2.30
CA LEU A 29 23.55 16.01 2.01
C LEU A 29 24.03 16.42 0.62
N LEU A 30 23.17 16.35 -0.41
CA LEU A 30 23.47 16.71 -1.79
C LEU A 30 23.72 18.22 -1.98
N ALA A 31 23.24 19.07 -1.07
CA ALA A 31 23.53 20.49 -1.06
C ALA A 31 24.98 20.83 -0.61
N ARG A 32 25.75 19.84 -0.13
CA ARG A 32 27.14 20.02 0.30
C ARG A 32 28.12 19.68 -0.82
N PRO A 33 28.80 20.64 -1.47
CA PRO A 33 29.65 20.38 -2.66
C PRO A 33 30.82 19.43 -2.43
N TRP A 34 31.30 19.37 -1.18
CA TRP A 34 32.42 18.50 -0.78
C TRP A 34 32.01 17.05 -0.54
N LEU A 35 30.68 16.76 -0.49
CA LEU A 35 30.15 15.43 -0.18
C LEU A 35 29.65 14.72 -1.45
N HIS A 36 30.28 13.62 -1.79
CA HIS A 36 29.91 12.78 -2.92
C HIS A 36 29.11 11.58 -2.42
N LEU A 37 27.82 11.55 -2.71
CA LEU A 37 26.91 10.50 -2.26
C LEU A 37 26.85 9.36 -3.28
N PHE A 38 26.88 8.14 -2.79
CA PHE A 38 26.69 6.92 -3.58
C PHE A 38 25.54 6.10 -3.01
N ALA A 39 24.52 5.84 -3.83
CA ALA A 39 23.40 4.99 -3.44
C ALA A 39 23.75 3.52 -3.61
N VAL A 40 23.53 2.75 -2.56
CA VAL A 40 23.61 1.29 -2.59
C VAL A 40 22.19 0.72 -2.51
N HIS A 41 21.83 -0.14 -3.45
CA HIS A 41 20.52 -0.78 -3.42
C HIS A 41 20.43 -1.76 -2.23
N PRO A 42 19.33 -1.78 -1.43
CA PRO A 42 19.20 -2.65 -0.26
C PRO A 42 19.42 -4.14 -0.54
N VAL A 43 19.02 -4.62 -1.73
CA VAL A 43 19.28 -6.01 -2.14
C VAL A 43 20.78 -6.25 -2.37
N THR A 44 21.53 -5.25 -2.84
CA THR A 44 22.97 -5.38 -3.05
C THR A 44 23.72 -5.48 -1.73
N SER A 45 23.41 -4.61 -0.76
CA SER A 45 23.99 -4.64 0.58
C SER A 45 23.67 -5.95 1.31
N ALA A 46 22.42 -6.42 1.23
CA ALA A 46 21.99 -7.68 1.81
C ALA A 46 22.73 -8.88 1.22
N ARG A 47 22.86 -8.96 -0.12
CA ARG A 47 23.60 -10.04 -0.81
C ARG A 47 25.08 -9.99 -0.51
N TYR A 48 25.67 -8.81 -0.47
CA TYR A 48 27.08 -8.65 -0.14
C TYR A 48 27.36 -9.11 1.29
N ARG A 49 26.50 -8.76 2.25
CA ARG A 49 26.57 -9.23 3.64
C ARG A 49 26.52 -10.75 3.72
N THR A 50 25.53 -11.40 3.09
CA THR A 50 25.36 -12.85 3.16
C THR A 50 26.51 -13.62 2.54
N ALA A 51 27.26 -13.02 1.60
CA ALA A 51 28.43 -13.65 1.02
C ALA A 51 29.61 -13.78 2.00
N PHE A 52 29.67 -12.90 3.01
CA PHE A 52 30.80 -12.87 3.96
C PHE A 52 30.40 -13.10 5.42
N THR A 53 29.12 -12.96 5.77
CA THR A 53 28.62 -13.15 7.13
C THR A 53 27.35 -14.01 7.10
N PRO A 54 27.46 -15.34 7.36
CA PRO A 54 26.31 -16.26 7.31
C PRO A 54 25.27 -16.01 8.39
N SER A 55 25.63 -15.33 9.51
CA SER A 55 24.67 -14.99 10.57
C SER A 55 23.76 -13.85 10.08
N GLY A 56 22.47 -14.10 9.96
CA GLY A 56 21.48 -13.12 9.54
C GLY A 56 21.15 -12.04 10.59
N ALA A 57 21.99 -11.84 11.61
CA ALA A 57 21.82 -10.83 12.62
C ALA A 57 21.90 -9.42 11.97
N LYS A 58 20.88 -8.61 12.18
CA LYS A 58 20.82 -7.24 11.72
C LYS A 58 21.38 -6.34 12.82
N ASP A 59 22.53 -5.74 12.55
CA ASP A 59 23.20 -4.79 13.45
C ASP A 59 23.72 -3.61 12.61
N ASP A 60 23.65 -2.40 13.13
CA ASP A 60 23.98 -1.18 12.39
C ASP A 60 25.49 -1.09 12.08
N LEU A 61 26.36 -1.63 12.92
CA LEU A 61 27.81 -1.56 12.71
C LEU A 61 28.27 -2.43 11.53
N PRO A 62 27.89 -3.71 11.42
CA PRO A 62 28.17 -4.51 10.24
C PRO A 62 27.57 -3.95 8.94
N ASP A 63 26.40 -3.30 9.02
CA ASP A 63 25.77 -2.70 7.86
C ASP A 63 26.59 -1.51 7.33
N ALA A 64 27.11 -0.67 8.22
CA ALA A 64 28.00 0.43 7.86
C ALA A 64 29.34 -0.08 7.27
N GLN A 65 29.88 -1.18 7.78
CA GLN A 65 31.09 -1.83 7.23
C GLN A 65 30.86 -2.35 5.83
N VAL A 66 29.72 -3.00 5.55
CA VAL A 66 29.36 -3.46 4.21
C VAL A 66 29.27 -2.29 3.23
N LEU A 67 28.63 -1.18 3.61
CA LEU A 67 28.54 0.02 2.77
C LEU A 67 29.93 0.63 2.51
N LEU A 68 30.79 0.67 3.51
CA LEU A 68 32.17 1.15 3.38
C LEU A 68 32.99 0.27 2.43
N GLU A 69 32.90 -1.06 2.56
CA GLU A 69 33.60 -1.99 1.68
C GLU A 69 33.13 -1.88 0.23
N LEU A 70 31.82 -1.78 0.00
CA LEU A 70 31.26 -1.57 -1.32
C LEU A 70 31.79 -0.27 -1.94
N LEU A 71 31.87 0.80 -1.16
CA LEU A 71 32.42 2.07 -1.61
C LEU A 71 33.90 2.01 -1.93
N LEU A 72 34.70 1.32 -1.12
CA LEU A 72 36.13 1.20 -1.30
C LEU A 72 36.53 0.29 -2.47
N ARG A 73 35.82 -0.86 -2.62
CA ARG A 73 36.21 -1.91 -3.58
C ARG A 73 35.45 -1.84 -4.90
N HIS A 74 34.26 -1.24 -4.93
CA HIS A 74 33.34 -1.27 -6.07
C HIS A 74 32.78 0.11 -6.43
N ARG A 75 33.51 1.18 -6.10
CA ARG A 75 33.08 2.55 -6.40
C ARG A 75 32.82 2.79 -7.89
N ASP A 76 33.56 2.14 -8.76
CA ASP A 76 33.38 2.17 -10.21
C ASP A 76 32.02 1.64 -10.69
N LYS A 77 31.38 0.81 -9.89
CA LYS A 77 30.05 0.23 -10.15
C LYS A 77 28.90 0.99 -9.47
N LEU A 78 29.23 1.95 -8.61
CA LEU A 78 28.25 2.77 -7.92
C LEU A 78 28.04 4.07 -8.67
N THR A 79 26.77 4.45 -8.86
CA THR A 79 26.42 5.71 -9.51
C THR A 79 26.37 6.83 -8.47
N PRO A 80 27.14 7.91 -8.63
CA PRO A 80 27.06 9.05 -7.74
C PRO A 80 25.68 9.72 -7.88
N LEU A 81 25.10 10.10 -6.75
CA LEU A 81 23.84 10.84 -6.71
C LEU A 81 24.10 12.31 -7.05
N THR A 82 23.29 12.85 -7.91
CA THR A 82 23.27 14.28 -8.25
C THR A 82 21.98 14.94 -7.78
N LEU A 83 22.08 16.19 -7.37
CA LEU A 83 20.87 16.96 -7.01
C LEU A 83 20.07 17.25 -8.28
N THR A 84 18.88 16.66 -8.36
CA THR A 84 17.92 16.96 -9.42
C THR A 84 17.21 18.30 -9.16
N ASP A 85 16.62 18.89 -10.19
CA ASP A 85 15.81 20.11 -10.05
C ASP A 85 14.59 19.90 -9.15
N GLY A 86 13.98 21.01 -8.68
CA GLY A 86 12.86 20.98 -7.76
C GLY A 86 11.63 20.26 -8.32
N ALA A 87 11.35 20.45 -9.61
CA ALA A 87 10.19 19.83 -10.27
C ALA A 87 10.34 18.32 -10.36
N THR A 88 11.53 17.83 -10.70
CA THR A 88 11.83 16.40 -10.74
C THR A 88 11.71 15.76 -9.35
N ARG A 89 12.19 16.42 -8.29
CA ARG A 89 12.02 15.92 -6.90
C ARG A 89 10.57 15.89 -6.48
N GLN A 90 9.79 16.93 -6.82
CA GLN A 90 8.36 16.98 -6.53
C GLN A 90 7.61 15.84 -7.24
N LEU A 91 7.88 15.63 -8.53
CA LEU A 91 7.27 14.54 -9.30
C LEU A 91 7.62 13.16 -8.70
N ALA A 92 8.87 12.94 -8.35
CA ALA A 92 9.31 11.70 -7.70
C ALA A 92 8.54 11.45 -6.39
N GLY A 93 8.40 12.49 -5.55
CA GLY A 93 7.63 12.42 -4.29
C GLY A 93 6.14 12.13 -4.52
N LEU A 94 5.53 12.75 -5.53
CA LEU A 94 4.13 12.48 -5.88
C LEU A 94 3.93 11.04 -6.39
N CYS A 95 4.85 10.55 -7.23
CA CYS A 95 4.81 9.16 -7.70
C CYS A 95 4.96 8.15 -6.56
N GLU A 96 5.80 8.45 -5.57
CA GLU A 96 5.97 7.62 -4.38
C GLU A 96 4.71 7.63 -3.52
N ALA A 97 4.19 8.80 -3.17
CA ALA A 97 2.95 8.93 -2.41
C ALA A 97 1.77 8.21 -3.09
N ARG A 98 1.67 8.31 -4.42
CA ARG A 98 0.65 7.57 -5.17
C ARG A 98 0.85 6.05 -5.07
N ARG A 99 2.07 5.57 -5.12
CA ARG A 99 2.38 4.13 -4.97
C ARG A 99 1.96 3.61 -3.60
N ASP A 100 2.28 4.35 -2.54
CA ASP A 100 1.89 4.00 -1.17
C ASP A 100 0.37 3.91 -1.01
N LEU A 101 -0.37 4.85 -1.64
CA LEU A 101 -1.84 4.80 -1.65
C LEU A 101 -2.38 3.59 -2.42
N VAL A 102 -1.77 3.19 -3.54
CA VAL A 102 -2.15 2.00 -4.30
C VAL A 102 -1.91 0.74 -3.47
N ASP A 103 -0.78 0.65 -2.79
CA ASP A 103 -0.44 -0.47 -1.92
C ASP A 103 -1.42 -0.55 -0.73
N ARG A 104 -1.73 0.60 -0.13
CA ARG A 104 -2.73 0.71 0.94
C ARG A 104 -4.11 0.26 0.47
N ARG A 105 -4.53 0.68 -0.74
CA ARG A 105 -5.78 0.21 -1.34
C ARG A 105 -5.84 -1.30 -1.47
N THR A 106 -4.76 -1.91 -1.95
CA THR A 106 -4.64 -3.36 -2.10
C THR A 106 -4.76 -4.08 -0.76
N GLN A 107 -4.09 -3.58 0.28
CA GLN A 107 -4.19 -4.12 1.63
C GLN A 107 -5.63 -4.06 2.17
N LEU A 108 -6.30 -2.91 1.99
CA LEU A 108 -7.68 -2.73 2.44
C LEU A 108 -8.65 -3.65 1.71
N LEU A 109 -8.47 -3.88 0.40
CA LEU A 109 -9.27 -4.82 -0.38
C LEU A 109 -9.10 -6.26 0.10
N ASN A 110 -7.89 -6.66 0.41
CA ASN A 110 -7.62 -7.98 0.98
C ASN A 110 -8.27 -8.15 2.36
N GLN A 111 -8.19 -7.12 3.21
CA GLN A 111 -8.83 -7.11 4.53
C GLN A 111 -10.36 -7.15 4.40
N LEU A 112 -10.95 -6.40 3.46
CA LEU A 112 -12.38 -6.39 3.19
C LEU A 112 -12.86 -7.76 2.70
N SER A 113 -12.15 -8.36 1.75
CA SER A 113 -12.45 -9.72 1.27
C SER A 113 -12.38 -10.75 2.41
N ALA A 114 -11.34 -10.70 3.24
CA ALA A 114 -11.17 -11.59 4.38
C ALA A 114 -12.28 -11.39 5.44
N CYS A 115 -12.68 -10.14 5.69
CA CYS A 115 -13.79 -9.81 6.59
C CYS A 115 -15.09 -10.42 6.07
N LEU A 116 -15.46 -10.18 4.81
CA LEU A 116 -16.69 -10.69 4.20
C LEU A 116 -16.74 -12.23 4.21
N LYS A 117 -15.64 -12.91 3.93
CA LYS A 117 -15.56 -14.38 3.96
C LYS A 117 -15.91 -14.98 5.32
N LYS A 118 -15.74 -14.25 6.41
CA LYS A 118 -16.01 -14.74 7.78
C LYS A 118 -17.49 -14.78 8.15
N PHE A 119 -18.32 -13.87 7.59
CA PHE A 119 -19.73 -13.77 8.01
C PHE A 119 -20.71 -13.53 6.87
N TYR A 120 -20.27 -12.93 5.75
CA TYR A 120 -21.13 -12.53 4.63
C TYR A 120 -20.46 -12.82 3.26
N PRO A 121 -20.03 -14.07 3.00
CA PRO A 121 -19.34 -14.43 1.75
C PRO A 121 -20.16 -14.18 0.50
N GLN A 122 -21.50 -14.25 0.60
CA GLN A 122 -22.41 -14.01 -0.53
C GLN A 122 -22.24 -12.61 -1.13
N ALA A 123 -21.86 -11.62 -0.33
CA ALA A 123 -21.63 -10.27 -0.82
C ALA A 123 -20.58 -10.24 -1.95
N LEU A 124 -19.54 -11.07 -1.90
CA LEU A 124 -18.50 -11.15 -2.92
C LEU A 124 -19.05 -11.47 -4.32
N GLU A 125 -20.07 -12.35 -4.39
CA GLU A 125 -20.71 -12.71 -5.65
C GLU A 125 -21.74 -11.66 -6.10
N LEU A 126 -22.37 -10.95 -5.15
CA LEU A 126 -23.42 -10.00 -5.41
C LEU A 126 -22.90 -8.65 -5.92
N VAL A 127 -21.67 -8.26 -5.52
CA VAL A 127 -21.08 -6.97 -5.92
C VAL A 127 -20.18 -7.09 -7.16
N GLY A 128 -19.79 -8.31 -7.56
CA GLY A 128 -18.88 -8.57 -8.68
C GLY A 128 -17.40 -8.52 -8.26
N ASP A 129 -16.51 -8.73 -9.24
CA ASP A 129 -15.08 -8.97 -8.99
C ASP A 129 -14.32 -7.77 -8.43
N ASN A 130 -14.84 -6.56 -8.63
CA ASN A 130 -14.18 -5.34 -8.16
C ASN A 130 -14.81 -4.80 -6.87
N LEU A 131 -14.28 -5.24 -5.72
CA LEU A 131 -14.69 -4.74 -4.40
C LEU A 131 -14.44 -3.24 -4.18
N ALA A 132 -13.57 -2.64 -5.01
CA ALA A 132 -13.32 -1.20 -4.99
C ALA A 132 -14.35 -0.41 -5.79
N SER A 133 -15.28 -1.05 -6.51
CA SER A 133 -16.24 -0.35 -7.36
C SER A 133 -17.22 0.51 -6.51
N PRO A 134 -17.72 1.63 -7.07
CA PRO A 134 -18.77 2.42 -6.41
C PRO A 134 -19.99 1.58 -6.04
N LEU A 135 -20.37 0.62 -6.90
CA LEU A 135 -21.43 -0.35 -6.64
C LEU A 135 -21.15 -1.18 -5.38
N ALA A 136 -19.96 -1.77 -5.29
CA ALA A 136 -19.60 -2.62 -4.15
C ALA A 136 -19.63 -1.86 -2.83
N LEU A 137 -18.99 -0.69 -2.79
CA LEU A 137 -18.96 0.13 -1.58
C LEU A 137 -20.33 0.64 -1.18
N ALA A 138 -21.19 1.03 -2.14
CA ALA A 138 -22.56 1.43 -1.87
C ALA A 138 -23.43 0.26 -1.40
N PHE A 139 -23.27 -0.93 -2.00
CA PHE A 139 -23.97 -2.16 -1.61
C PHE A 139 -23.66 -2.54 -0.17
N LEU A 140 -22.38 -2.61 0.18
CA LEU A 140 -21.92 -2.99 1.52
C LEU A 140 -22.32 -1.98 2.59
N THR A 141 -22.41 -0.70 2.24
CA THR A 141 -22.91 0.34 3.14
C THR A 141 -24.42 0.20 3.37
N LYS A 142 -25.18 -0.13 2.33
CA LYS A 142 -26.63 -0.23 2.41
C LYS A 142 -27.10 -1.53 3.04
N TRP A 143 -26.41 -2.62 2.76
CA TRP A 143 -26.70 -3.96 3.27
C TRP A 143 -25.42 -4.60 3.83
N PRO A 144 -25.01 -4.23 5.04
CA PRO A 144 -23.74 -4.65 5.62
C PRO A 144 -23.70 -6.13 6.03
N ASP A 145 -24.84 -6.78 6.07
CA ASP A 145 -25.00 -8.21 6.40
C ASP A 145 -26.14 -8.85 5.59
N LEU A 146 -26.17 -10.19 5.58
CA LEU A 146 -27.18 -10.94 4.82
C LEU A 146 -28.60 -10.76 5.39
N LEU A 147 -28.76 -10.60 6.70
CA LEU A 147 -30.07 -10.44 7.33
C LEU A 147 -30.71 -9.14 6.85
N THR A 148 -29.97 -8.03 6.93
CA THR A 148 -30.39 -6.72 6.43
C THR A 148 -30.73 -6.79 4.93
N LEU A 149 -29.92 -7.51 4.12
CA LEU A 149 -30.22 -7.67 2.70
C LEU A 149 -31.52 -8.44 2.46
N LYS A 150 -31.79 -9.51 3.22
CA LYS A 150 -32.99 -10.34 3.07
C LYS A 150 -34.28 -9.63 3.47
N THR A 151 -34.23 -8.61 4.32
CA THR A 151 -35.38 -7.77 4.63
C THR A 151 -35.73 -6.79 3.50
N ALA A 152 -34.81 -6.55 2.58
CA ALA A 152 -35.05 -5.64 1.47
C ALA A 152 -35.99 -6.24 0.43
N ARG A 153 -36.95 -5.44 -0.05
CA ARG A 153 -37.87 -5.86 -1.13
C ARG A 153 -37.07 -6.10 -2.42
N PRO A 154 -37.35 -7.17 -3.18
CA PRO A 154 -36.66 -7.44 -4.45
C PRO A 154 -36.64 -6.25 -5.42
N ALA A 155 -37.74 -5.48 -5.47
CA ALA A 155 -37.81 -4.25 -6.26
C ALA A 155 -36.77 -3.19 -5.85
N THR A 156 -36.52 -3.05 -4.53
CA THR A 156 -35.51 -2.12 -4.00
C THR A 156 -34.11 -2.54 -4.38
N VAL A 157 -33.80 -3.83 -4.30
CA VAL A 157 -32.50 -4.38 -4.69
C VAL A 157 -32.30 -4.25 -6.20
N LYS A 158 -33.33 -4.53 -7.00
CA LYS A 158 -33.33 -4.34 -8.46
C LYS A 158 -33.07 -2.89 -8.83
N ALA A 159 -33.77 -1.94 -8.24
CA ALA A 159 -33.59 -0.51 -8.45
C ALA A 159 -32.15 -0.06 -8.10
N PHE A 160 -31.59 -0.55 -7.00
CA PHE A 160 -30.23 -0.28 -6.60
C PHE A 160 -29.21 -0.71 -7.67
N TYR A 161 -29.33 -1.89 -8.24
CA TYR A 161 -28.42 -2.33 -9.31
C TYR A 161 -28.53 -1.45 -10.55
N TYR A 162 -29.74 -1.07 -10.95
CA TYR A 162 -29.92 -0.17 -12.11
C TYR A 162 -29.31 1.22 -11.87
N THR A 163 -29.47 1.76 -10.67
CA THR A 163 -28.84 3.06 -10.29
C THR A 163 -27.31 3.00 -10.39
N HIS A 164 -26.71 1.82 -10.18
CA HIS A 164 -25.27 1.58 -10.27
C HIS A 164 -24.84 0.99 -11.62
N ASN A 165 -25.59 1.26 -12.70
CA ASN A 165 -25.29 0.86 -14.08
C ASN A 165 -25.21 -0.65 -14.38
N VAL A 166 -25.75 -1.50 -13.53
CA VAL A 166 -25.95 -2.93 -13.84
C VAL A 166 -27.21 -3.06 -14.69
N ARG A 167 -27.06 -2.92 -16.01
CA ARG A 167 -28.21 -2.84 -16.94
C ARG A 167 -28.66 -4.20 -17.53
N ARG A 168 -27.88 -5.27 -17.37
CA ARG A 168 -28.23 -6.61 -17.88
C ARG A 168 -29.32 -7.24 -16.99
N PRO A 169 -30.54 -7.43 -17.50
CA PRO A 169 -31.64 -7.97 -16.67
C PRO A 169 -31.33 -9.36 -16.10
N GLU A 170 -30.67 -10.21 -16.89
CA GLU A 170 -30.25 -11.56 -16.50
C GLU A 170 -29.31 -11.56 -15.29
N THR A 171 -28.31 -10.66 -15.29
CA THR A 171 -27.37 -10.52 -14.18
C THR A 171 -28.10 -10.11 -12.90
N VAL A 172 -29.04 -9.17 -13.02
CA VAL A 172 -29.83 -8.71 -11.86
C VAL A 172 -30.73 -9.83 -11.35
N GLN A 173 -31.39 -10.57 -12.27
CA GLN A 173 -32.25 -11.68 -11.92
C GLN A 173 -31.48 -12.80 -11.21
N THR A 174 -30.31 -13.19 -11.74
CA THR A 174 -29.42 -14.18 -11.09
C THR A 174 -29.02 -13.75 -9.69
N ARG A 175 -28.69 -12.47 -9.50
CA ARG A 175 -28.35 -11.94 -8.17
C ARG A 175 -29.52 -11.97 -7.20
N LEU A 176 -30.74 -11.66 -7.65
CA LEU A 176 -31.95 -11.76 -6.83
C LEU A 176 -32.24 -13.20 -6.41
N GLU A 177 -32.07 -14.16 -7.31
CA GLU A 177 -32.22 -15.59 -7.03
C GLU A 177 -31.17 -16.06 -6.00
N ARG A 178 -29.92 -15.64 -6.16
CA ARG A 178 -28.86 -15.92 -5.18
C ARG A 178 -29.18 -15.35 -3.80
N ILE A 179 -29.71 -14.15 -3.72
CA ILE A 179 -30.15 -13.54 -2.46
C ILE A 179 -31.27 -14.36 -1.80
N ALA A 180 -32.26 -14.79 -2.58
CA ALA A 180 -33.36 -15.59 -2.07
C ALA A 180 -32.89 -16.95 -1.49
N GLN A 181 -31.95 -17.60 -2.19
CA GLN A 181 -31.39 -18.90 -1.81
C GLN A 181 -30.29 -18.81 -0.75
N ALA A 182 -29.71 -17.62 -0.54
CA ALA A 182 -28.58 -17.42 0.37
C ALA A 182 -28.92 -17.87 1.80
N ARG A 183 -27.97 -18.54 2.43
CA ARG A 183 -28.03 -18.91 3.86
C ARG A 183 -26.91 -18.18 4.60
N ALA A 184 -27.24 -17.67 5.79
CA ALA A 184 -26.26 -17.04 6.64
C ALA A 184 -25.19 -18.06 7.08
N LEU A 185 -23.93 -17.66 7.05
CA LEU A 185 -22.83 -18.47 7.57
C LEU A 185 -22.89 -18.58 9.10
N THR A 186 -23.35 -17.52 9.75
CA THR A 186 -23.59 -17.46 11.18
C THR A 186 -24.85 -16.63 11.46
N THR A 187 -25.54 -16.94 12.54
CA THR A 187 -26.64 -16.17 13.09
C THR A 187 -26.31 -15.53 14.44
N ASP A 188 -25.05 -15.66 14.87
CA ASP A 188 -24.56 -15.07 16.11
C ASP A 188 -24.45 -13.54 15.94
N GLU A 189 -25.34 -12.83 16.59
CA GLU A 189 -25.40 -11.37 16.54
C GLU A 189 -24.11 -10.70 17.05
N ALA A 190 -23.43 -11.28 18.03
CA ALA A 190 -22.19 -10.73 18.55
C ALA A 190 -21.09 -10.76 17.48
N VAL A 191 -20.98 -11.86 16.74
CA VAL A 191 -20.04 -12.02 15.63
C VAL A 191 -20.40 -11.06 14.49
N ILE A 192 -21.67 -10.99 14.11
CA ILE A 192 -22.16 -10.13 13.01
C ILE A 192 -21.92 -8.66 13.35
N ASN A 193 -22.28 -8.21 14.55
CA ASN A 193 -22.15 -6.81 14.95
C ASN A 193 -20.70 -6.33 14.93
N VAL A 194 -19.76 -7.14 15.41
CA VAL A 194 -18.32 -6.82 15.36
C VAL A 194 -17.83 -6.77 13.91
N ALA A 195 -18.21 -7.76 13.09
CA ALA A 195 -17.79 -7.82 11.69
C ALA A 195 -18.36 -6.66 10.86
N VAL A 196 -19.63 -6.26 11.08
CA VAL A 196 -20.26 -5.10 10.43
C VAL A 196 -19.54 -3.81 10.80
N ARG A 197 -19.14 -3.62 12.06
CA ARG A 197 -18.34 -2.45 12.47
C ARG A 197 -17.00 -2.41 11.73
N GLN A 198 -16.31 -3.54 11.67
CA GLN A 198 -15.06 -3.66 10.93
C GLN A 198 -15.25 -3.39 9.42
N LEU A 199 -16.31 -3.96 8.83
CA LEU A 199 -16.69 -3.73 7.44
C LEU A 199 -16.86 -2.24 7.13
N ASN A 200 -17.62 -1.53 7.94
CA ASN A 200 -17.89 -0.10 7.76
C ASN A 200 -16.61 0.73 7.78
N VAL A 201 -15.71 0.47 8.74
CA VAL A 201 -14.40 1.14 8.81
C VAL A 201 -13.57 0.89 7.54
N LEU A 202 -13.52 -0.36 7.06
CA LEU A 202 -12.79 -0.70 5.84
C LEU A 202 -13.36 -0.03 4.60
N VAL A 203 -14.70 0.04 4.48
CA VAL A 203 -15.40 0.72 3.37
C VAL A 203 -15.09 2.22 3.38
N GLU A 204 -15.11 2.86 4.53
CA GLU A 204 -14.79 4.29 4.66
C GLU A 204 -13.33 4.57 4.30
N GLN A 205 -12.38 3.78 4.82
CA GLN A 205 -10.97 3.90 4.47
C GLN A 205 -10.74 3.72 2.97
N LEU A 206 -11.39 2.74 2.34
CA LEU A 206 -11.31 2.53 0.89
C LEU A 206 -11.81 3.74 0.10
N ARG A 207 -12.92 4.35 0.51
CA ARG A 207 -13.44 5.57 -0.15
C ARG A 207 -12.43 6.72 -0.09
N VAL A 208 -11.81 6.93 1.08
CA VAL A 208 -10.80 7.99 1.24
C VAL A 208 -9.59 7.72 0.35
N VAL A 209 -9.03 6.51 0.41
CA VAL A 209 -7.86 6.15 -0.40
C VAL A 209 -8.15 6.27 -1.90
N GLN A 210 -9.31 5.79 -2.36
CA GLN A 210 -9.68 5.89 -3.78
C GLN A 210 -9.78 7.32 -4.30
N LYS A 211 -10.31 8.23 -3.48
CA LYS A 211 -10.39 9.65 -3.84
C LYS A 211 -9.02 10.27 -4.13
N HIS A 212 -7.97 9.75 -3.50
CA HIS A 212 -6.61 10.29 -3.61
C HIS A 212 -5.68 9.50 -4.54
N VAL A 213 -6.09 8.32 -4.99
CA VAL A 213 -5.34 7.52 -5.99
C VAL A 213 -5.67 7.97 -7.42
N ALA A 214 -6.90 8.49 -7.64
CA ALA A 214 -7.33 9.00 -8.94
C ALA A 214 -6.54 10.25 -9.32
#